data_1f85f073f1386615c6298adc4603ef7f
#
_entry.id   1f85f073f1386615c6298adc4603ef7f
#
_cell.length_a   1.000
_cell.length_b   1.000
_cell.length_c   1.000
_cell.angle_alpha   90.00
_cell.angle_beta   90.00
_cell.angle_gamma   90.00
#
_symmetry.space_group_name_H-M   'P 1'
#
loop_
_entity.id
_entity.type
_entity.pdbx_description
1 polymer ?
#
loop_
_entity_poly.entity_id
_entity_poly.type
_entity_poly.pdbx_seq_one_letter_code
_entity_poly.pdbx_strand_id
1 'polypeptide(L)'
;MPDNKKEQEREELHRAIWAIADDLRGSVDGWDFKSYVLGIMFYRYISENLTNYINADEIAAGNADFDYAKLSDEEAEQARDDLVQTKGFFILPSELFVNVRARAPQDDNLNMTMEAVFRHIEDSAKGTESEDDFAGLFDDIDVNSNKLGATVAKRNAMLVKLLDGIGTMKLGEYKENTIDAFGDAYEYLMSMYASNAGKSGGEFFTPQEVSELLTRLAVVGKTEVNKVYDPACGSGSLLLKAAKILGKENVRQGFFGQEINLTTYNLCRINMFLHDIDFDKFNIAHEDTLISPQHWDEEPFEVIVSNPPYSIKWEGDDNPVLINDPRFSPAGVLAPKSKADLAFIMHSLAWLATNGTAAIVCFPGIMYRGGAEKKIRQYLIDNNFIDCIIQLPGNLFFGTSIATCIMVLKKSKAENKTLFVDASKEFVKVTNNNKLTEDNIAKIVASFVDREDKDYFCRLVPNDEIATQDYNLSVSTYVEQEDTREVINITELNAEIKRIVAREQVLRDEIDKIIAEIEQ
;
A
#
# COMPACT_ATOMS: atom_id res chain seq x y z
N MET A 1 -5.60 1.92 -28.14
CA MET A 1 -5.81 3.40 -28.18
C MET A 1 -6.32 4.03 -26.88
N PRO A 2 -7.14 3.37 -26.01
CA PRO A 2 -7.49 3.91 -24.68
C PRO A 2 -6.29 3.99 -23.74
N ASP A 3 -5.33 3.04 -23.80
CA ASP A 3 -4.15 3.04 -22.90
C ASP A 3 -3.22 4.23 -23.09
N ASN A 4 -3.10 4.73 -24.32
CA ASN A 4 -2.19 5.84 -24.62
C ASN A 4 -2.66 7.18 -24.01
N LYS A 5 -4.01 7.37 -23.86
CA LYS A 5 -4.58 8.59 -23.25
C LYS A 5 -4.37 8.58 -21.72
N LYS A 6 -4.61 7.44 -21.07
CA LYS A 6 -4.38 7.26 -19.62
C LYS A 6 -2.92 7.50 -19.25
N GLU A 7 -2.00 6.95 -20.04
CA GLU A 7 -0.57 7.10 -19.81
C GLU A 7 -0.11 8.55 -19.98
N GLN A 8 -0.63 9.25 -20.98
CA GLN A 8 -0.37 10.68 -21.18
C GLN A 8 -0.89 11.55 -20.03
N GLU A 9 -2.12 11.30 -19.54
CA GLU A 9 -2.71 12.01 -18.41
C GLU A 9 -1.85 11.82 -17.14
N ARG A 10 -1.37 10.59 -16.87
CA ARG A 10 -0.45 10.30 -15.75
C ARG A 10 0.89 11.01 -15.90
N GLU A 11 1.49 11.01 -17.07
CA GLU A 11 2.76 11.70 -17.30
C GLU A 11 2.65 13.23 -17.12
N GLU A 12 1.52 13.83 -17.53
CA GLU A 12 1.26 15.27 -17.30
C GLU A 12 1.13 15.56 -15.81
N LEU A 13 0.40 14.70 -15.07
CA LEU A 13 0.22 14.79 -13.64
C LEU A 13 1.57 14.68 -12.90
N HIS A 14 2.38 13.68 -13.24
CA HIS A 14 3.71 13.48 -12.65
C HIS A 14 4.62 14.68 -12.90
N ARG A 15 4.60 15.25 -14.10
CA ARG A 15 5.38 16.46 -14.42
C ARG A 15 4.94 17.67 -13.61
N ALA A 16 3.63 17.85 -13.38
CA ALA A 16 3.10 18.93 -12.55
C ALA A 16 3.55 18.80 -11.08
N ILE A 17 3.51 17.59 -10.53
CA ILE A 17 4.00 17.29 -9.17
C ILE A 17 5.50 17.59 -9.06
N TRP A 18 6.30 17.18 -10.05
CA TRP A 18 7.73 17.49 -10.08
C TRP A 18 8.03 18.98 -10.15
N ALA A 19 7.23 19.76 -10.90
CA ALA A 19 7.38 21.21 -10.97
C ALA A 19 7.19 21.87 -9.61
N ILE A 20 6.18 21.43 -8.84
CA ILE A 20 5.97 21.91 -7.47
C ILE A 20 7.17 21.51 -6.57
N ALA A 21 7.66 20.27 -6.71
CA ALA A 21 8.83 19.80 -5.97
C ALA A 21 10.09 20.65 -6.26
N ASP A 22 10.30 21.02 -7.52
CA ASP A 22 11.43 21.87 -7.92
C ASP A 22 11.30 23.31 -7.37
N ASP A 23 10.10 23.88 -7.36
CA ASP A 23 9.83 25.21 -6.82
C ASP A 23 10.07 25.29 -5.30
N LEU A 24 9.90 24.17 -4.59
CA LEU A 24 10.09 24.06 -3.14
C LEU A 24 11.49 23.54 -2.76
N ARG A 25 12.29 23.13 -3.74
CA ARG A 25 13.63 22.55 -3.52
C ARG A 25 14.54 23.50 -2.75
N GLY A 26 15.11 22.97 -1.65
CA GLY A 26 16.01 23.72 -0.77
C GLY A 26 15.32 24.57 0.31
N SER A 27 13.98 24.64 0.31
CA SER A 27 13.22 25.32 1.36
C SER A 27 12.56 24.34 2.33
N VAL A 28 12.05 23.20 1.81
CA VAL A 28 11.37 22.15 2.56
C VAL A 28 12.11 20.85 2.29
N ASP A 29 12.38 20.04 3.30
CA ASP A 29 12.99 18.75 3.06
C ASP A 29 11.96 17.77 2.47
N GLY A 30 12.46 16.69 1.86
CA GLY A 30 11.61 15.82 1.06
C GLY A 30 10.43 15.24 1.82
N TRP A 31 10.51 14.97 3.14
CA TRP A 31 9.42 14.38 3.93
C TRP A 31 8.32 15.40 4.19
N ASP A 32 8.67 16.59 4.62
CA ASP A 32 7.72 17.65 4.90
C ASP A 32 7.00 18.14 3.63
N PHE A 33 7.73 18.20 2.49
CA PHE A 33 7.15 18.51 1.19
C PHE A 33 5.91 17.67 0.87
N LYS A 34 6.00 16.36 1.12
CA LYS A 34 4.90 15.42 0.91
C LYS A 34 3.66 15.82 1.72
N SER A 35 3.80 16.04 3.03
CA SER A 35 2.68 16.37 3.90
C SER A 35 1.95 17.64 3.44
N TYR A 36 2.70 18.67 3.04
CA TYR A 36 2.10 19.90 2.50
C TYR A 36 1.38 19.67 1.17
N VAL A 37 2.00 18.97 0.23
CA VAL A 37 1.38 18.74 -1.10
C VAL A 37 0.14 17.86 -0.96
N LEU A 38 0.23 16.76 -0.20
CA LEU A 38 -0.90 15.85 0.00
C LEU A 38 -2.05 16.53 0.73
N GLY A 39 -1.76 17.27 1.80
CA GLY A 39 -2.81 17.93 2.57
C GLY A 39 -3.50 19.06 1.80
N ILE A 40 -2.74 19.88 1.05
CA ILE A 40 -3.36 20.94 0.23
C ILE A 40 -4.09 20.33 -0.98
N MET A 41 -3.61 19.23 -1.54
CA MET A 41 -4.30 18.48 -2.58
C MET A 41 -5.61 17.88 -2.05
N PHE A 42 -5.59 17.32 -0.84
CA PHE A 42 -6.78 16.84 -0.16
C PHE A 42 -7.78 17.96 0.11
N TYR A 43 -7.32 19.10 0.63
CA TYR A 43 -8.16 20.28 0.82
C TYR A 43 -8.82 20.73 -0.49
N ARG A 44 -8.09 20.74 -1.60
CA ARG A 44 -8.65 21.00 -2.93
C ARG A 44 -9.70 19.97 -3.30
N TYR A 45 -9.40 18.69 -3.11
CA TYR A 45 -10.32 17.60 -3.45
C TYR A 45 -11.67 17.73 -2.71
N ILE A 46 -11.64 17.85 -1.37
CA ILE A 46 -12.88 17.95 -0.59
C ILE A 46 -13.67 19.21 -0.91
N SER A 47 -12.99 20.34 -1.20
CA SER A 47 -13.62 21.58 -1.65
C SER A 47 -14.34 21.42 -3.00
N GLU A 48 -13.68 20.81 -3.97
CA GLU A 48 -14.25 20.55 -5.30
C GLU A 48 -15.37 19.50 -5.22
N ASN A 49 -15.19 18.43 -4.44
CA ASN A 49 -16.19 17.38 -4.26
C ASN A 49 -17.49 17.95 -3.66
N LEU A 50 -17.38 18.73 -2.57
CA LEU A 50 -18.53 19.37 -1.94
C LEU A 50 -19.24 20.35 -2.91
N THR A 51 -18.47 21.21 -3.57
CA THR A 51 -19.02 22.18 -4.54
C THR A 51 -19.75 21.47 -5.70
N ASN A 52 -19.16 20.43 -6.26
CA ASN A 52 -19.76 19.68 -7.37
C ASN A 52 -21.02 18.94 -6.94
N TYR A 53 -21.04 18.37 -5.72
CA TYR A 53 -22.20 17.71 -5.16
C TYR A 53 -23.39 18.69 -5.05
N ILE A 54 -23.19 19.82 -4.39
CA ILE A 54 -24.24 20.83 -4.18
C ILE A 54 -24.71 21.42 -5.51
N ASN A 55 -23.78 21.79 -6.40
CA ASN A 55 -24.11 22.31 -7.71
C ASN A 55 -24.92 21.31 -8.55
N ALA A 56 -24.61 20.04 -8.50
CA ALA A 56 -25.34 19.01 -9.24
C ALA A 56 -26.78 18.87 -8.75
N ASP A 57 -27.02 18.91 -7.45
CA ASP A 57 -28.34 18.81 -6.84
C ASP A 57 -29.18 20.06 -7.18
N GLU A 58 -28.64 21.27 -7.10
CA GLU A 58 -29.31 22.52 -7.43
C GLU A 58 -29.64 22.61 -8.92
N ILE A 59 -28.72 22.20 -9.79
CA ILE A 59 -28.97 22.14 -11.25
C ILE A 59 -30.10 21.16 -11.56
N ALA A 60 -30.11 19.98 -10.88
CA ALA A 60 -31.19 19.01 -11.03
C ALA A 60 -32.55 19.54 -10.52
N ALA A 61 -32.54 20.43 -9.51
CA ALA A 61 -33.70 21.13 -9.00
C ALA A 61 -34.18 22.27 -9.91
N GLY A 62 -33.43 22.60 -10.99
CA GLY A 62 -33.80 23.62 -12.00
C GLY A 62 -33.01 24.93 -11.88
N ASN A 63 -32.04 25.04 -11.00
CA ASN A 63 -31.22 26.22 -10.78
C ASN A 63 -29.93 26.15 -11.63
N ALA A 64 -30.06 26.25 -12.96
CA ALA A 64 -28.96 25.97 -13.91
C ALA A 64 -27.71 26.86 -13.74
N ASP A 65 -27.85 28.06 -13.19
CA ASP A 65 -26.76 29.03 -12.97
C ASP A 65 -26.23 29.03 -11.54
N PHE A 66 -26.64 28.05 -10.71
CA PHE A 66 -26.22 27.97 -9.33
C PHE A 66 -24.74 27.60 -9.22
N ASP A 67 -24.03 28.29 -8.34
CA ASP A 67 -22.62 28.04 -8.05
C ASP A 67 -22.37 28.26 -6.57
N TYR A 68 -22.19 27.16 -5.82
CA TYR A 68 -21.97 27.18 -4.39
C TYR A 68 -20.78 28.08 -4.00
N ALA A 69 -19.72 28.12 -4.81
CA ALA A 69 -18.54 28.94 -4.53
C ALA A 69 -18.84 30.47 -4.56
N LYS A 70 -19.99 30.89 -5.06
CA LYS A 70 -20.41 32.28 -5.12
C LYS A 70 -21.47 32.68 -4.09
N LEU A 71 -21.97 31.72 -3.34
CA LEU A 71 -22.91 31.99 -2.24
C LEU A 71 -22.23 32.76 -1.11
N SER A 72 -23.05 33.51 -0.35
CA SER A 72 -22.59 34.05 0.93
C SER A 72 -22.46 32.95 1.98
N ASP A 73 -21.55 33.13 2.97
CA ASP A 73 -21.38 32.19 4.06
C ASP A 73 -22.67 32.05 4.89
N GLU A 74 -23.45 33.14 5.04
CA GLU A 74 -24.73 33.13 5.76
C GLU A 74 -25.81 32.26 5.07
N GLU A 75 -25.83 32.25 3.76
CA GLU A 75 -26.75 31.40 2.99
C GLU A 75 -26.31 29.93 3.06
N ALA A 76 -25.02 29.68 2.92
CA ALA A 76 -24.47 28.34 2.96
C ALA A 76 -24.62 27.68 4.33
N GLU A 77 -24.51 28.47 5.43
CA GLU A 77 -24.66 27.97 6.81
C GLU A 77 -26.01 27.31 7.07
N GLN A 78 -27.06 27.67 6.32
CA GLN A 78 -28.38 27.07 6.46
C GLN A 78 -28.45 25.60 6.04
N ALA A 79 -27.52 25.17 5.17
CA ALA A 79 -27.42 23.78 4.71
C ALA A 79 -26.38 22.94 5.49
N ARG A 80 -25.70 23.52 6.49
CA ARG A 80 -24.61 22.86 7.23
C ARG A 80 -24.98 21.47 7.73
N ASP A 81 -26.08 21.36 8.49
CA ASP A 81 -26.45 20.12 9.13
C ASP A 81 -26.73 18.99 8.12
N ASP A 82 -27.44 19.31 7.04
CA ASP A 82 -27.76 18.36 5.97
C ASP A 82 -26.48 17.92 5.22
N LEU A 83 -25.55 18.85 4.98
CA LEU A 83 -24.29 18.55 4.29
C LEU A 83 -23.36 17.71 5.16
N VAL A 84 -23.26 18.01 6.46
CA VAL A 84 -22.48 17.19 7.40
C VAL A 84 -23.06 15.79 7.50
N GLN A 85 -24.38 15.65 7.57
CA GLN A 85 -25.02 14.33 7.61
C GLN A 85 -24.75 13.53 6.34
N THR A 86 -24.72 14.19 5.17
CA THR A 86 -24.60 13.50 3.87
C THR A 86 -23.16 13.29 3.43
N LYS A 87 -22.28 14.28 3.69
CA LYS A 87 -20.89 14.30 3.21
C LYS A 87 -19.85 14.08 4.32
N GLY A 88 -20.28 14.14 5.57
CA GLY A 88 -19.42 14.02 6.75
C GLY A 88 -18.74 15.33 7.17
N PHE A 89 -18.79 16.38 6.37
CA PHE A 89 -18.12 17.66 6.63
C PHE A 89 -18.82 18.84 5.95
N PHE A 90 -18.39 20.04 6.35
CA PHE A 90 -18.88 21.28 5.77
C PHE A 90 -17.73 22.26 5.53
N ILE A 91 -17.78 23.02 4.43
CA ILE A 91 -16.84 24.09 4.10
C ILE A 91 -17.65 25.32 3.66
N LEU A 92 -17.43 26.46 4.30
CA LEU A 92 -18.05 27.73 3.87
C LEU A 92 -17.57 28.14 2.48
N PRO A 93 -18.41 28.80 1.67
CA PRO A 93 -17.99 29.29 0.35
C PRO A 93 -16.71 30.12 0.38
N SER A 94 -16.56 31.02 1.36
CA SER A 94 -15.32 31.81 1.53
C SER A 94 -14.09 30.95 1.85
N GLU A 95 -14.26 29.75 2.38
CA GLU A 95 -13.21 28.81 2.79
C GLU A 95 -12.91 27.73 1.75
N LEU A 96 -13.65 27.69 0.64
CA LEU A 96 -13.35 26.78 -0.46
C LEU A 96 -11.97 27.07 -1.06
N PHE A 97 -11.28 26.00 -1.46
CA PHE A 97 -9.94 26.09 -2.06
C PHE A 97 -9.83 27.15 -3.16
N VAL A 98 -10.82 27.21 -4.07
CA VAL A 98 -10.83 28.18 -5.17
C VAL A 98 -10.85 29.62 -4.68
N ASN A 99 -11.62 29.93 -3.64
CA ASN A 99 -11.77 31.26 -3.08
C ASN A 99 -10.58 31.66 -2.20
N VAL A 100 -10.06 30.73 -1.40
CA VAL A 100 -8.82 30.95 -0.61
C VAL A 100 -7.64 31.19 -1.55
N ARG A 101 -7.47 30.37 -2.58
CA ARG A 101 -6.42 30.55 -3.59
C ARG A 101 -6.50 31.90 -4.29
N ALA A 102 -7.70 32.33 -4.69
CA ALA A 102 -7.89 33.58 -5.42
C ALA A 102 -7.45 34.81 -4.61
N ARG A 103 -7.66 34.81 -3.27
CA ARG A 103 -7.26 35.91 -2.40
C ARG A 103 -5.88 35.76 -1.76
N ALA A 104 -5.28 34.56 -1.81
CA ALA A 104 -4.02 34.24 -1.16
C ALA A 104 -2.87 35.24 -1.42
N PRO A 105 -2.65 35.75 -2.65
CA PRO A 105 -1.58 36.74 -2.91
C PRO A 105 -1.76 38.08 -2.18
N GLN A 106 -2.98 38.42 -1.73
CA GLN A 106 -3.31 39.65 -1.01
C GLN A 106 -3.53 39.43 0.50
N ASP A 107 -3.46 38.18 0.98
CA ASP A 107 -3.66 37.84 2.39
C ASP A 107 -2.33 37.81 3.14
N ASP A 108 -2.02 38.87 3.86
CA ASP A 108 -0.81 38.99 4.69
C ASP A 108 -0.79 37.98 5.86
N ASN A 109 -1.93 37.38 6.20
CA ASN A 109 -2.13 36.39 7.27
C ASN A 109 -2.54 35.01 6.73
N LEU A 110 -2.19 34.68 5.49
CA LEU A 110 -2.60 33.46 4.82
C LEU A 110 -2.37 32.17 5.64
N ASN A 111 -1.25 32.11 6.37
CA ASN A 111 -0.99 30.99 7.29
C ASN A 111 -2.08 30.83 8.37
N MET A 112 -2.54 31.95 8.97
CA MET A 112 -3.62 31.92 9.96
C MET A 112 -4.98 31.61 9.31
N THR A 113 -5.22 32.15 8.11
CA THR A 113 -6.42 31.84 7.33
C THR A 113 -6.51 30.35 7.04
N MET A 114 -5.45 29.73 6.55
CA MET A 114 -5.43 28.28 6.26
C MET A 114 -5.58 27.43 7.53
N GLU A 115 -4.92 27.80 8.62
CA GLU A 115 -5.07 27.11 9.91
C GLU A 115 -6.54 27.15 10.38
N ALA A 116 -7.19 28.30 10.26
CA ALA A 116 -8.61 28.46 10.63
C ALA A 116 -9.51 27.60 9.74
N VAL A 117 -9.29 27.59 8.42
CA VAL A 117 -10.05 26.79 7.46
C VAL A 117 -9.94 25.30 7.81
N PHE A 118 -8.74 24.78 8.03
CA PHE A 118 -8.54 23.36 8.37
C PHE A 118 -9.26 23.00 9.67
N ARG A 119 -9.14 23.85 10.68
CA ARG A 119 -9.86 23.66 11.95
C ARG A 119 -11.38 23.71 11.77
N HIS A 120 -11.92 24.63 10.98
CA HIS A 120 -13.37 24.72 10.72
C HIS A 120 -13.90 23.48 10.00
N ILE A 121 -13.14 22.91 9.06
CA ILE A 121 -13.50 21.65 8.41
C ILE A 121 -13.57 20.52 9.43
N GLU A 122 -12.55 20.32 10.26
CA GLU A 122 -12.52 19.30 11.30
C GLU A 122 -13.64 19.51 12.34
N ASP A 123 -13.82 20.76 12.81
CA ASP A 123 -14.84 21.10 13.79
C ASP A 123 -16.27 20.93 13.23
N SER A 124 -16.46 20.97 11.92
CA SER A 124 -17.78 20.75 11.30
C SER A 124 -18.30 19.33 11.50
N ALA A 125 -17.41 18.35 11.63
CA ALA A 125 -17.73 16.95 11.86
C ALA A 125 -17.94 16.60 13.35
N LYS A 126 -17.64 17.51 14.28
CA LYS A 126 -17.70 17.26 15.72
C LYS A 126 -19.09 16.88 16.20
N GLY A 127 -19.20 15.80 16.98
CA GLY A 127 -20.45 15.28 17.52
C GLY A 127 -21.31 14.53 16.48
N THR A 128 -20.75 14.22 15.30
CA THR A 128 -21.41 13.46 14.23
C THR A 128 -20.75 12.11 14.02
N GLU A 129 -21.31 11.28 13.16
CA GLU A 129 -20.76 9.95 12.83
C GLU A 129 -19.40 10.03 12.14
N SER A 130 -19.07 11.14 11.48
CA SER A 130 -17.81 11.38 10.77
C SER A 130 -16.72 12.04 11.64
N GLU A 131 -16.95 12.28 12.92
CA GLU A 131 -15.98 12.97 13.79
C GLU A 131 -14.61 12.29 13.76
N ASP A 132 -14.58 10.97 13.92
CA ASP A 132 -13.32 10.22 13.93
C ASP A 132 -12.59 10.23 12.58
N ASP A 133 -13.30 10.43 11.47
CA ASP A 133 -12.73 10.49 10.13
C ASP A 133 -12.09 11.84 9.82
N PHE A 134 -12.54 12.91 10.46
CA PHE A 134 -12.04 14.27 10.24
C PHE A 134 -11.15 14.81 11.37
N ALA A 135 -11.26 14.31 12.60
CA ALA A 135 -10.46 14.79 13.73
C ALA A 135 -8.95 14.64 13.48
N GLY A 136 -8.21 15.76 13.57
CA GLY A 136 -6.75 15.81 13.39
C GLY A 136 -6.27 15.44 11.98
N LEU A 137 -7.12 15.50 10.97
CA LEU A 137 -6.80 15.10 9.61
C LEU A 137 -5.76 16.02 8.95
N PHE A 138 -5.72 17.29 9.38
CA PHE A 138 -4.76 18.29 8.91
C PHE A 138 -3.58 18.51 9.86
N ASP A 139 -3.43 17.76 10.96
CA ASP A 139 -2.37 17.95 11.97
C ASP A 139 -0.94 17.86 11.41
N ASP A 140 -0.74 17.06 10.36
CA ASP A 140 0.56 16.93 9.69
C ASP A 140 0.92 18.13 8.78
N ILE A 141 0.03 19.15 8.68
CA ILE A 141 0.20 20.33 7.84
C ILE A 141 0.41 21.59 8.71
N ASP A 142 1.60 21.73 9.26
CA ASP A 142 1.94 22.92 10.05
C ASP A 142 2.25 24.14 9.15
N VAL A 143 1.19 24.89 8.81
CA VAL A 143 1.28 26.12 8.00
C VAL A 143 2.07 27.24 8.68
N ASN A 144 2.37 27.11 9.98
CA ASN A 144 3.18 28.04 10.76
C ASN A 144 4.64 27.60 10.89
N SER A 145 5.02 26.47 10.33
CA SER A 145 6.35 25.89 10.44
C SER A 145 7.44 26.80 9.87
N ASN A 146 8.55 26.91 10.58
CA ASN A 146 9.77 27.58 10.09
C ASN A 146 10.36 26.91 8.85
N LYS A 147 9.97 25.65 8.55
CA LYS A 147 10.37 24.92 7.33
C LYS A 147 9.82 25.58 6.06
N LEU A 148 8.62 26.19 6.13
CA LEU A 148 8.07 26.98 5.02
C LEU A 148 8.75 28.34 4.86
N GLY A 149 9.36 28.86 5.93
CA GLY A 149 10.07 30.14 5.93
C GLY A 149 10.27 30.71 7.33
N ALA A 150 11.39 31.37 7.53
CA ALA A 150 11.77 31.93 8.83
C ALA A 150 10.90 33.13 9.28
N THR A 151 10.10 33.71 8.39
CA THR A 151 9.18 34.84 8.70
C THR A 151 7.80 34.56 8.15
N VAL A 152 6.76 35.18 8.72
CA VAL A 152 5.37 35.03 8.23
C VAL A 152 5.28 35.35 6.73
N ALA A 153 5.89 36.44 6.28
CA ALA A 153 5.87 36.80 4.85
C ALA A 153 6.49 35.71 3.94
N LYS A 154 7.58 35.05 4.38
CA LYS A 154 8.19 33.96 3.62
C LYS A 154 7.32 32.71 3.64
N ARG A 155 6.70 32.38 4.78
CA ARG A 155 5.76 31.26 4.88
C ARG A 155 4.56 31.47 3.96
N ASN A 156 3.95 32.66 4.01
CA ASN A 156 2.81 33.00 3.16
C ASN A 156 3.16 32.97 1.67
N ALA A 157 4.33 33.49 1.28
CA ALA A 157 4.80 33.38 -0.10
C ALA A 157 4.98 31.92 -0.57
N MET A 158 5.37 31.02 0.33
CA MET A 158 5.48 29.59 0.04
C MET A 158 4.10 28.93 -0.07
N LEU A 159 3.17 29.27 0.85
CA LEU A 159 1.78 28.79 0.78
C LEU A 159 1.08 29.24 -0.49
N VAL A 160 1.29 30.47 -0.95
CA VAL A 160 0.77 30.96 -2.26
C VAL A 160 1.29 30.07 -3.38
N LYS A 161 2.59 29.76 -3.43
CA LYS A 161 3.16 28.88 -4.46
C LYS A 161 2.56 27.48 -4.43
N LEU A 162 2.35 26.92 -3.23
CA LEU A 162 1.72 25.60 -3.06
C LEU A 162 0.27 25.62 -3.56
N LEU A 163 -0.53 26.62 -3.14
CA LEU A 163 -1.90 26.77 -3.59
C LEU A 163 -1.99 26.94 -5.12
N ASP A 164 -1.11 27.75 -5.70
CA ASP A 164 -1.09 27.98 -7.14
C ASP A 164 -0.62 26.74 -7.91
N GLY A 165 0.47 26.12 -7.46
CA GLY A 165 0.99 24.89 -8.07
C GLY A 165 -0.07 23.80 -8.10
N ILE A 166 -0.69 23.52 -6.95
CA ILE A 166 -1.73 22.50 -6.83
C ILE A 166 -2.99 22.94 -7.59
N GLY A 167 -3.36 24.23 -7.53
CA GLY A 167 -4.54 24.75 -8.22
C GLY A 167 -4.45 24.74 -9.76
N THR A 168 -3.24 24.72 -10.32
CA THR A 168 -3.03 24.62 -11.78
C THR A 168 -2.93 23.19 -12.29
N MET A 169 -2.80 22.19 -11.38
CA MET A 169 -2.81 20.78 -11.79
C MET A 169 -4.14 20.43 -12.45
N LYS A 170 -4.07 19.75 -13.58
CA LYS A 170 -5.25 19.19 -14.26
C LYS A 170 -5.64 17.89 -13.55
N LEU A 171 -6.35 18.02 -12.44
CA LEU A 171 -6.89 16.88 -11.71
C LEU A 171 -8.26 16.42 -12.25
N GLY A 172 -8.72 17.08 -13.32
CA GLY A 172 -9.90 16.76 -14.11
C GLY A 172 -11.20 17.30 -13.53
N GLU A 173 -12.14 17.64 -14.45
CA GLU A 173 -13.53 17.60 -14.07
C GLU A 173 -13.93 16.12 -13.96
N TYR A 174 -14.52 15.71 -12.87
CA TYR A 174 -14.87 14.34 -12.45
C TYR A 174 -15.51 13.45 -13.55
N LYS A 175 -16.00 14.03 -14.66
CA LYS A 175 -16.65 13.34 -15.78
C LYS A 175 -15.78 13.14 -17.02
N GLU A 176 -14.63 13.80 -17.12
CA GLU A 176 -13.82 13.83 -18.36
C GLU A 176 -12.52 13.04 -18.28
N ASN A 177 -12.02 12.75 -17.07
CA ASN A 177 -10.78 12.00 -16.89
C ASN A 177 -10.99 10.50 -17.03
N THR A 178 -10.03 9.86 -17.70
CA THR A 178 -9.97 8.41 -17.80
C THR A 178 -9.21 7.78 -16.64
N ILE A 179 -8.60 8.61 -15.77
CA ILE A 179 -7.86 8.20 -14.57
C ILE A 179 -8.50 8.83 -13.32
N ASP A 180 -8.31 8.19 -12.18
CA ASP A 180 -8.50 8.78 -10.86
C ASP A 180 -7.33 9.72 -10.58
N ALA A 181 -7.43 10.98 -11.00
CA ALA A 181 -6.30 11.89 -11.01
C ALA A 181 -5.79 12.24 -9.60
N PHE A 182 -6.69 12.33 -8.61
CA PHE A 182 -6.29 12.58 -7.22
C PHE A 182 -5.61 11.37 -6.61
N GLY A 183 -6.19 10.18 -6.78
CA GLY A 183 -5.60 8.93 -6.33
C GLY A 183 -4.28 8.61 -7.03
N ASP A 184 -4.21 8.78 -8.36
CA ASP A 184 -2.96 8.59 -9.11
C ASP A 184 -1.86 9.59 -8.65
N ALA A 185 -2.22 10.85 -8.32
CA ALA A 185 -1.29 11.84 -7.76
C ALA A 185 -0.77 11.40 -6.38
N TYR A 186 -1.66 10.92 -5.52
CA TYR A 186 -1.29 10.39 -4.20
C TYR A 186 -0.34 9.19 -4.34
N GLU A 187 -0.70 8.19 -5.15
CA GLU A 187 0.14 7.00 -5.37
C GLU A 187 1.52 7.37 -5.90
N TYR A 188 1.58 8.33 -6.81
CA TYR A 188 2.85 8.81 -7.36
C TYR A 188 3.72 9.48 -6.30
N LEU A 189 3.16 10.38 -5.50
CA LEU A 189 3.86 11.03 -4.38
C LEU A 189 4.38 10.00 -3.38
N MET A 190 3.58 9.00 -3.04
CA MET A 190 4.00 7.92 -2.13
C MET A 190 5.13 7.07 -2.72
N SER A 191 5.05 6.74 -4.01
CA SER A 191 6.09 5.99 -4.72
C SER A 191 7.43 6.73 -4.81
N MET A 192 7.41 8.02 -5.17
CA MET A 192 8.60 8.90 -5.15
C MET A 192 9.27 8.89 -3.77
N TYR A 193 8.47 8.84 -2.75
CA TYR A 193 8.90 8.88 -1.36
C TYR A 193 9.58 7.58 -0.95
N ALA A 194 8.91 6.44 -1.15
CA ALA A 194 9.44 5.13 -0.82
C ALA A 194 10.79 4.87 -1.50
N SER A 195 10.97 5.36 -2.73
CA SER A 195 12.23 5.24 -3.46
C SER A 195 13.38 6.09 -2.88
N ASN A 196 13.07 7.21 -2.22
CA ASN A 196 14.05 8.15 -1.68
C ASN A 196 14.31 7.98 -0.16
N ALA A 197 13.39 7.36 0.58
CA ALA A 197 13.46 7.23 2.04
C ALA A 197 14.40 6.12 2.55
N GLY A 198 15.07 5.37 1.67
CA GLY A 198 15.99 4.30 2.05
C GLY A 198 15.30 3.15 2.79
N LYS A 199 15.93 2.62 3.88
CA LYS A 199 15.40 1.46 4.62
C LYS A 199 14.02 1.69 5.25
N SER A 200 13.68 2.93 5.61
CA SER A 200 12.39 3.26 6.23
C SER A 200 11.24 3.33 5.21
N GLY A 201 11.52 3.55 3.93
CA GLY A 201 10.46 3.66 2.91
C GLY A 201 9.75 2.36 2.61
N GLY A 202 10.42 1.22 2.76
CA GLY A 202 9.82 -0.10 2.54
C GLY A 202 8.86 -0.57 3.64
N GLU A 203 8.90 0.05 4.82
CA GLU A 203 7.99 -0.27 5.93
C GLU A 203 6.60 0.35 5.75
N PHE A 204 6.48 1.41 4.93
CA PHE A 204 5.25 2.19 4.78
C PHE A 204 4.56 2.04 3.41
N PHE A 205 5.18 1.33 2.48
CA PHE A 205 4.64 1.22 1.12
C PHE A 205 4.77 -0.19 0.56
N THR A 206 3.63 -0.81 0.26
CA THR A 206 3.56 -2.10 -0.44
C THR A 206 3.55 -1.84 -1.95
N PRO A 207 4.45 -2.49 -2.74
CA PRO A 207 4.41 -2.36 -4.20
C PRO A 207 3.02 -2.68 -4.77
N GLN A 208 2.57 -1.89 -5.74
CA GLN A 208 1.23 -1.99 -6.31
C GLN A 208 0.90 -3.38 -6.87
N GLU A 209 1.87 -4.03 -7.51
CA GLU A 209 1.75 -5.38 -8.02
C GLU A 209 1.63 -6.45 -6.93
N VAL A 210 2.26 -6.24 -5.77
CA VAL A 210 2.10 -7.13 -4.61
C VAL A 210 0.74 -6.92 -3.97
N SER A 211 0.29 -5.67 -3.83
CA SER A 211 -1.06 -5.35 -3.36
C SER A 211 -2.14 -5.98 -4.25
N GLU A 212 -1.91 -5.95 -5.55
CA GLU A 212 -2.81 -6.58 -6.52
C GLU A 212 -2.83 -8.10 -6.39
N LEU A 213 -1.67 -8.74 -6.26
CA LEU A 213 -1.58 -10.19 -6.07
C LEU A 213 -2.29 -10.62 -4.78
N LEU A 214 -2.02 -9.96 -3.65
CA LEU A 214 -2.67 -10.24 -2.36
C LEU A 214 -4.19 -10.17 -2.48
N THR A 215 -4.68 -9.08 -3.05
CA THR A 215 -6.12 -8.88 -3.21
C THR A 215 -6.75 -9.92 -4.12
N ARG A 216 -6.16 -10.19 -5.30
CA ARG A 216 -6.68 -11.22 -6.22
C ARG A 216 -6.72 -12.59 -5.56
N LEU A 217 -5.74 -12.97 -4.73
CA LEU A 217 -5.76 -14.22 -3.97
C LEU A 217 -6.88 -14.24 -2.93
N ALA A 218 -7.10 -13.12 -2.22
CA ALA A 218 -8.08 -13.03 -1.15
C ALA A 218 -9.53 -13.02 -1.66
N VAL A 219 -9.75 -12.55 -2.91
CA VAL A 219 -11.10 -12.42 -3.50
C VAL A 219 -11.44 -13.50 -4.52
N VAL A 220 -10.59 -14.53 -4.70
CA VAL A 220 -10.89 -15.63 -5.63
C VAL A 220 -12.28 -16.22 -5.36
N GLY A 221 -13.12 -16.25 -6.40
CA GLY A 221 -14.49 -16.78 -6.33
C GLY A 221 -15.51 -15.84 -5.65
N LYS A 222 -15.13 -14.60 -5.32
CA LYS A 222 -16.00 -13.59 -4.73
C LYS A 222 -16.26 -12.47 -5.74
N THR A 223 -17.52 -12.07 -5.88
CA THR A 223 -17.94 -10.90 -6.66
C THR A 223 -18.36 -9.73 -5.77
N GLU A 224 -18.73 -10.03 -4.53
CA GLU A 224 -19.09 -9.08 -3.48
C GLU A 224 -18.67 -9.62 -2.12
N VAL A 225 -18.44 -8.75 -1.16
CA VAL A 225 -18.10 -9.08 0.23
C VAL A 225 -18.75 -8.08 1.19
N ASN A 226 -18.90 -8.45 2.44
CA ASN A 226 -19.40 -7.50 3.45
C ASN A 226 -18.30 -6.52 3.86
N LYS A 227 -17.15 -7.03 4.30
CA LYS A 227 -16.08 -6.24 4.91
C LYS A 227 -14.71 -6.68 4.42
N VAL A 228 -13.84 -5.69 4.20
CA VAL A 228 -12.41 -5.88 3.93
C VAL A 228 -11.61 -5.32 5.11
N TYR A 229 -10.58 -6.01 5.57
CA TYR A 229 -9.79 -5.60 6.74
C TYR A 229 -8.28 -5.70 6.49
N ASP A 230 -7.54 -4.72 7.03
CA ASP A 230 -6.08 -4.75 7.12
C ASP A 230 -5.63 -4.37 8.55
N PRO A 231 -5.07 -5.32 9.34
CA PRO A 231 -4.62 -5.09 10.70
C PRO A 231 -3.37 -4.19 10.85
N ALA A 232 -2.72 -3.82 9.76
CA ALA A 232 -1.57 -2.92 9.71
C ALA A 232 -1.62 -2.13 8.40
N CYS A 233 -2.68 -1.31 8.27
CA CYS A 233 -3.13 -0.81 6.97
C CYS A 233 -2.17 0.21 6.33
N GLY A 234 -1.23 0.76 7.08
CA GLY A 234 -0.33 1.77 6.57
C GLY A 234 -1.10 2.94 5.96
N SER A 235 -0.79 3.29 4.73
CA SER A 235 -1.52 4.33 3.97
C SER A 235 -2.80 3.83 3.27
N GLY A 236 -3.27 2.63 3.57
CA GLY A 236 -4.52 2.08 3.02
C GLY A 236 -4.42 1.49 1.61
N SER A 237 -3.22 1.34 1.06
CA SER A 237 -3.04 0.90 -0.33
C SER A 237 -3.63 -0.48 -0.65
N LEU A 238 -3.63 -1.41 0.31
CA LEU A 238 -4.23 -2.74 0.16
C LEU A 238 -5.76 -2.67 0.18
N LEU A 239 -6.35 -1.86 1.07
CA LEU A 239 -7.79 -1.63 1.15
C LEU A 239 -8.32 -1.01 -0.15
N LEU A 240 -7.62 0.00 -0.67
CA LEU A 240 -7.97 0.66 -1.93
C LEU A 240 -7.78 -0.26 -3.15
N LYS A 241 -6.78 -1.14 -3.11
CA LYS A 241 -6.63 -2.15 -4.15
C LYS A 241 -7.82 -3.13 -4.15
N ALA A 242 -8.33 -3.49 -2.96
CA ALA A 242 -9.54 -4.29 -2.84
C ALA A 242 -10.77 -3.54 -3.38
N ALA A 243 -10.91 -2.24 -3.08
CA ALA A 243 -11.96 -1.40 -3.64
C ALA A 243 -11.91 -1.34 -5.18
N LYS A 244 -10.72 -1.26 -5.76
CA LYS A 244 -10.53 -1.20 -7.21
C LYS A 244 -10.83 -2.53 -7.92
N ILE A 245 -10.47 -3.67 -7.30
CA ILE A 245 -10.64 -5.00 -7.91
C ILE A 245 -12.08 -5.50 -7.77
N LEU A 246 -12.70 -5.33 -6.61
CA LEU A 246 -14.08 -5.74 -6.36
C LEU A 246 -15.11 -4.74 -6.92
N GLY A 247 -14.76 -3.45 -6.99
CA GLY A 247 -15.69 -2.34 -7.05
C GLY A 247 -16.09 -1.92 -5.63
N LYS A 248 -15.96 -0.63 -5.29
CA LYS A 248 -16.26 -0.12 -3.93
C LYS A 248 -17.70 -0.41 -3.51
N GLU A 249 -18.63 -0.38 -4.45
CA GLU A 249 -20.06 -0.70 -4.29
C GLU A 249 -20.32 -2.18 -3.92
N ASN A 250 -19.40 -3.07 -4.22
CA ASN A 250 -19.49 -4.50 -3.92
C ASN A 250 -18.87 -4.87 -2.56
N VAL A 251 -18.36 -3.88 -1.82
CA VAL A 251 -17.96 -4.01 -0.41
C VAL A 251 -19.04 -3.36 0.45
N ARG A 252 -20.02 -4.16 0.91
CA ARG A 252 -21.31 -3.67 1.41
C ARG A 252 -21.18 -2.79 2.67
N GLN A 253 -20.39 -3.24 3.63
CA GLN A 253 -20.19 -2.57 4.94
C GLN A 253 -18.88 -1.78 5.00
N GLY A 254 -18.04 -1.89 3.95
CA GLY A 254 -16.87 -1.04 3.78
C GLY A 254 -15.53 -1.66 4.18
N PHE A 255 -14.58 -0.78 4.40
CA PHE A 255 -13.17 -1.06 4.57
C PHE A 255 -12.74 -0.74 6.01
N PHE A 256 -12.04 -1.66 6.64
CA PHE A 256 -11.60 -1.53 8.03
C PHE A 256 -10.08 -1.64 8.09
N GLY A 257 -9.46 -0.80 8.89
CA GLY A 257 -8.02 -0.82 9.06
C GLY A 257 -7.59 -0.36 10.45
N GLN A 258 -6.39 -0.72 10.83
CA GLN A 258 -5.78 -0.22 12.05
C GLN A 258 -4.31 0.10 11.81
N GLU A 259 -3.85 1.23 12.32
CA GLU A 259 -2.49 1.74 12.14
C GLU A 259 -1.99 2.39 13.43
N ILE A 260 -0.78 2.06 13.85
CA ILE A 260 -0.19 2.57 15.09
C ILE A 260 0.47 3.95 14.91
N ASN A 261 0.94 4.26 13.69
CA ASN A 261 1.61 5.51 13.42
C ASN A 261 0.60 6.61 13.03
N LEU A 262 0.55 7.70 13.79
CA LEU A 262 -0.42 8.78 13.59
C LEU A 262 -0.36 9.39 12.19
N THR A 263 0.84 9.72 11.69
CA THR A 263 0.99 10.31 10.35
C THR A 263 0.49 9.36 9.26
N THR A 264 0.82 8.07 9.37
CA THR A 264 0.40 7.06 8.40
C THR A 264 -1.12 6.79 8.49
N TYR A 265 -1.67 6.83 9.71
CA TYR A 265 -3.12 6.78 9.95
C TYR A 265 -3.85 7.94 9.27
N ASN A 266 -3.36 9.19 9.44
CA ASN A 266 -3.93 10.36 8.76
C ASN A 266 -3.84 10.22 7.23
N LEU A 267 -2.70 9.74 6.71
CA LEU A 267 -2.52 9.48 5.30
C LEU A 267 -3.49 8.41 4.76
N CYS A 268 -3.82 7.40 5.55
CA CYS A 268 -4.80 6.38 5.17
C CYS A 268 -6.19 7.00 4.97
N ARG A 269 -6.67 7.80 5.94
CA ARG A 269 -7.98 8.48 5.86
C ARG A 269 -8.06 9.42 4.65
N ILE A 270 -7.04 10.25 4.47
CA ILE A 270 -6.91 11.12 3.29
C ILE A 270 -6.97 10.30 1.99
N ASN A 271 -6.28 9.16 1.96
CA ASN A 271 -6.23 8.30 0.79
C ASN A 271 -7.60 7.67 0.48
N MET A 272 -8.37 7.27 1.51
CA MET A 272 -9.74 6.78 1.32
C MET A 272 -10.61 7.83 0.65
N PHE A 273 -10.60 9.07 1.16
CA PHE A 273 -11.37 10.16 0.56
C PHE A 273 -10.91 10.48 -0.87
N LEU A 274 -9.60 10.56 -1.14
CA LEU A 274 -9.07 10.86 -2.47
C LEU A 274 -9.47 9.82 -3.53
N HIS A 275 -9.79 8.59 -3.11
CA HIS A 275 -10.33 7.53 -3.96
C HIS A 275 -11.85 7.44 -3.94
N ASP A 276 -12.51 8.50 -3.46
CA ASP A 276 -13.97 8.60 -3.44
C ASP A 276 -14.63 7.46 -2.66
N ILE A 277 -14.03 7.07 -1.53
CA ILE A 277 -14.65 6.22 -0.53
C ILE A 277 -15.31 7.14 0.50
N ASP A 278 -16.64 7.04 0.63
CA ASP A 278 -17.40 7.86 1.56
C ASP A 278 -17.07 7.52 3.02
N PHE A 279 -17.24 8.47 3.94
CA PHE A 279 -16.91 8.32 5.37
C PHE A 279 -17.64 7.14 6.02
N ASP A 280 -18.86 6.82 5.60
CA ASP A 280 -19.64 5.69 6.10
C ASP A 280 -19.18 4.32 5.55
N LYS A 281 -18.18 4.31 4.65
CA LYS A 281 -17.66 3.12 3.99
C LYS A 281 -16.24 2.75 4.41
N PHE A 282 -15.63 3.46 5.33
CA PHE A 282 -14.38 3.03 5.93
C PHE A 282 -14.35 3.33 7.42
N ASN A 283 -13.58 2.56 8.16
CA ASN A 283 -13.29 2.78 9.57
C ASN A 283 -11.83 2.42 9.81
N ILE A 284 -11.01 3.45 9.98
CA ILE A 284 -9.58 3.31 10.26
C ILE A 284 -9.35 3.72 11.71
N ALA A 285 -8.76 2.83 12.51
CA ALA A 285 -8.46 3.08 13.90
C ALA A 285 -6.98 3.36 14.15
N HIS A 286 -6.68 4.29 15.05
CA HIS A 286 -5.33 4.64 15.45
C HIS A 286 -4.98 3.98 16.79
N GLU A 287 -4.42 2.77 16.75
CA GLU A 287 -3.98 2.01 17.94
C GLU A 287 -3.10 0.80 17.55
N ASP A 288 -2.43 0.20 18.54
CA ASP A 288 -1.71 -1.06 18.36
C ASP A 288 -2.67 -2.25 18.24
N THR A 289 -2.76 -2.82 17.06
CA THR A 289 -3.64 -3.96 16.73
C THR A 289 -3.43 -5.17 17.64
N LEU A 290 -2.20 -5.44 18.05
CA LEU A 290 -1.89 -6.65 18.81
C LEU A 290 -2.30 -6.51 20.27
N ILE A 291 -2.32 -5.29 20.81
CA ILE A 291 -2.55 -5.00 22.22
C ILE A 291 -3.95 -4.40 22.44
N SER A 292 -4.33 -3.46 21.59
CA SER A 292 -5.60 -2.71 21.67
C SER A 292 -6.35 -2.72 20.34
N PRO A 293 -6.84 -3.89 19.90
CA PRO A 293 -7.61 -3.99 18.65
C PRO A 293 -8.95 -3.27 18.80
N GLN A 294 -9.31 -2.44 17.82
CA GLN A 294 -10.47 -1.55 17.92
C GLN A 294 -11.73 -2.11 17.24
N HIS A 295 -11.59 -3.08 16.32
CA HIS A 295 -12.72 -3.59 15.53
C HIS A 295 -13.32 -4.91 16.09
N TRP A 296 -13.41 -5.05 17.41
CA TRP A 296 -14.01 -6.22 18.07
C TRP A 296 -15.47 -6.46 17.69
N ASP A 297 -16.24 -5.39 17.54
CA ASP A 297 -17.67 -5.47 17.23
C ASP A 297 -17.90 -5.61 15.69
N GLU A 298 -16.84 -5.46 14.91
CA GLU A 298 -16.90 -5.51 13.45
C GLU A 298 -16.50 -6.87 12.87
N GLU A 299 -15.80 -7.72 13.64
CA GLU A 299 -15.47 -9.07 13.19
C GLU A 299 -16.74 -9.92 12.97
N PRO A 300 -16.74 -10.93 12.10
CA PRO A 300 -15.63 -11.39 11.28
C PRO A 300 -15.54 -10.67 9.91
N PHE A 301 -14.35 -10.75 9.30
CA PHE A 301 -14.06 -10.18 7.98
C PHE A 301 -13.95 -11.26 6.89
N GLU A 302 -14.56 -11.04 5.74
CA GLU A 302 -14.54 -12.01 4.63
C GLU A 302 -13.26 -11.91 3.79
N VAL A 303 -12.64 -10.75 3.75
CA VAL A 303 -11.36 -10.50 3.09
C VAL A 303 -10.42 -9.81 4.06
N ILE A 304 -9.26 -10.41 4.29
CA ILE A 304 -8.17 -9.79 5.02
C ILE A 304 -6.95 -9.74 4.11
N VAL A 305 -6.41 -8.56 3.90
CA VAL A 305 -5.17 -8.34 3.15
C VAL A 305 -4.22 -7.53 4.01
N SER A 306 -2.97 -7.97 4.12
CA SER A 306 -2.02 -7.24 4.99
C SER A 306 -0.57 -7.44 4.57
N ASN A 307 0.22 -6.40 4.77
CA ASN A 307 1.66 -6.44 4.77
C ASN A 307 2.18 -5.89 6.11
N PRO A 308 2.08 -6.68 7.20
CA PRO A 308 2.45 -6.22 8.52
C PRO A 308 3.97 -5.99 8.63
N PRO A 309 4.43 -5.15 9.58
CA PRO A 309 5.86 -4.89 9.76
C PRO A 309 6.61 -6.17 10.16
N TYR A 310 7.79 -6.39 9.53
CA TYR A 310 8.56 -7.63 9.74
C TYR A 310 9.43 -7.57 10.98
N SER A 311 9.39 -8.65 11.77
CA SER A 311 10.30 -8.89 12.90
C SER A 311 10.38 -7.72 13.90
N ILE A 312 9.28 -7.04 14.14
CA ILE A 312 9.18 -5.99 15.17
C ILE A 312 9.00 -6.60 16.56
N LYS A 313 9.41 -5.86 17.57
CA LYS A 313 9.13 -6.20 18.97
C LYS A 313 7.69 -5.87 19.31
N TRP A 314 7.07 -6.68 20.15
CA TRP A 314 5.77 -6.46 20.74
C TRP A 314 5.77 -6.89 22.21
N GLU A 315 4.70 -6.68 22.96
CA GLU A 315 4.67 -7.04 24.38
C GLU A 315 4.80 -8.54 24.62
N GLY A 316 4.14 -9.38 23.80
CA GLY A 316 4.24 -10.84 23.90
C GLY A 316 3.97 -11.34 25.31
N ASP A 317 4.87 -12.18 25.83
CA ASP A 317 4.79 -12.79 27.16
C ASP A 317 5.09 -11.83 28.34
N ASP A 318 5.53 -10.59 28.06
CA ASP A 318 5.64 -9.55 29.09
C ASP A 318 4.23 -9.06 29.52
N ASN A 319 3.22 -9.23 28.66
CA ASN A 319 1.82 -8.93 29.00
C ASN A 319 1.05 -10.25 29.31
N PRO A 320 0.79 -10.55 30.59
CA PRO A 320 0.17 -11.82 30.98
C PRO A 320 -1.29 -11.98 30.50
N VAL A 321 -1.93 -10.91 30.05
CA VAL A 321 -3.29 -10.98 29.52
C VAL A 321 -3.32 -11.63 28.14
N LEU A 322 -2.27 -11.42 27.32
CA LEU A 322 -2.23 -11.88 25.94
C LEU A 322 -2.26 -13.40 25.78
N ILE A 323 -1.74 -14.17 26.76
CA ILE A 323 -1.77 -15.64 26.69
C ILE A 323 -3.21 -16.19 26.75
N ASN A 324 -4.14 -15.42 27.34
CA ASN A 324 -5.55 -15.78 27.44
C ASN A 324 -6.41 -15.05 26.38
N ASP A 325 -5.82 -14.18 25.59
CA ASP A 325 -6.52 -13.49 24.51
C ASP A 325 -7.02 -14.52 23.47
N PRO A 326 -8.32 -14.52 23.11
CA PRO A 326 -8.91 -15.49 22.19
C PRO A 326 -8.26 -15.49 20.81
N ARG A 327 -7.55 -14.43 20.43
CA ARG A 327 -6.79 -14.37 19.16
C ARG A 327 -5.53 -15.26 19.20
N PHE A 328 -4.88 -15.40 20.36
CA PHE A 328 -3.58 -16.07 20.50
C PHE A 328 -3.64 -17.38 21.28
N SER A 329 -4.53 -17.47 22.28
CA SER A 329 -4.65 -18.62 23.18
C SER A 329 -4.83 -19.98 22.49
N PRO A 330 -5.49 -20.10 21.32
CA PRO A 330 -5.69 -21.39 20.67
C PRO A 330 -4.39 -22.11 20.27
N ALA A 331 -3.31 -21.39 20.01
CA ALA A 331 -2.01 -21.99 19.72
C ALA A 331 -1.26 -22.49 20.97
N GLY A 332 -1.76 -22.16 22.17
CA GLY A 332 -1.14 -22.52 23.46
C GLY A 332 0.22 -21.85 23.72
N VAL A 333 0.61 -20.90 22.89
CA VAL A 333 1.89 -20.17 22.99
C VAL A 333 1.76 -18.84 22.26
N LEU A 334 2.42 -17.81 22.78
CA LEU A 334 2.55 -16.52 22.09
C LEU A 334 3.69 -16.53 21.08
N ALA A 335 3.59 -15.71 20.05
CA ALA A 335 4.73 -15.40 19.19
C ALA A 335 5.86 -14.78 20.03
N PRO A 336 7.15 -14.98 19.65
CA PRO A 336 8.25 -14.40 20.39
C PRO A 336 8.13 -12.89 20.50
N LYS A 337 8.35 -12.31 21.70
CA LYS A 337 8.26 -10.85 21.91
C LYS A 337 9.22 -10.02 21.03
N SER A 338 10.26 -10.64 20.51
CA SER A 338 11.18 -10.00 19.57
C SER A 338 10.69 -10.00 18.13
N LYS A 339 9.57 -10.70 17.82
CA LYS A 339 9.07 -10.94 16.45
C LYS A 339 7.57 -11.15 16.46
N ALA A 340 6.85 -10.07 16.15
CA ALA A 340 5.39 -10.06 16.14
C ALA A 340 4.74 -10.74 14.92
N ASP A 341 5.55 -11.19 13.94
CA ASP A 341 5.06 -11.68 12.65
C ASP A 341 3.90 -12.69 12.78
N LEU A 342 4.07 -13.74 13.57
CA LEU A 342 3.02 -14.75 13.78
C LEU A 342 1.87 -14.28 14.69
N ALA A 343 2.04 -13.18 15.45
CA ALA A 343 0.93 -12.59 16.18
C ALA A 343 -0.07 -11.92 15.22
N PHE A 344 0.40 -11.21 14.18
CA PHE A 344 -0.47 -10.69 13.12
C PHE A 344 -1.20 -11.81 12.35
N ILE A 345 -0.52 -12.95 12.10
CA ILE A 345 -1.15 -14.13 11.47
C ILE A 345 -2.27 -14.68 12.36
N MET A 346 -2.02 -14.85 13.67
CA MET A 346 -3.01 -15.37 14.61
C MET A 346 -4.18 -14.40 14.79
N HIS A 347 -3.92 -13.09 14.87
CA HIS A 347 -4.95 -12.06 14.90
C HIS A 347 -5.84 -12.12 13.65
N SER A 348 -5.22 -12.14 12.46
CA SER A 348 -5.94 -12.22 11.19
C SER A 348 -6.79 -13.49 11.09
N LEU A 349 -6.24 -14.64 11.53
CA LEU A 349 -7.00 -15.89 11.56
C LEU A 349 -8.20 -15.80 12.52
N ALA A 350 -8.01 -15.24 13.71
CA ALA A 350 -9.08 -15.11 14.70
C ALA A 350 -10.26 -14.34 14.12
N TRP A 351 -10.02 -13.21 13.49
CA TRP A 351 -11.03 -12.32 12.93
C TRP A 351 -11.50 -12.66 11.52
N LEU A 352 -10.93 -13.71 10.90
CA LEU A 352 -11.36 -14.18 9.59
C LEU A 352 -12.75 -14.84 9.66
N ALA A 353 -13.64 -14.52 8.73
CA ALA A 353 -14.91 -15.20 8.56
C ALA A 353 -14.70 -16.67 8.14
N THR A 354 -15.68 -17.53 8.43
CA THR A 354 -15.61 -18.94 8.07
C THR A 354 -15.46 -19.13 6.55
N ASN A 355 -16.14 -18.32 5.75
CA ASN A 355 -16.03 -18.28 4.27
C ASN A 355 -14.97 -17.29 3.78
N GLY A 356 -14.20 -16.71 4.70
CA GLY A 356 -13.20 -15.68 4.42
C GLY A 356 -11.88 -16.24 3.89
N THR A 357 -11.11 -15.34 3.30
CA THR A 357 -9.73 -15.60 2.88
C THR A 357 -8.84 -14.46 3.35
N ALA A 358 -7.73 -14.80 4.02
CA ALA A 358 -6.70 -13.85 4.39
C ALA A 358 -5.45 -14.09 3.53
N ALA A 359 -4.89 -13.04 2.92
CA ALA A 359 -3.63 -13.09 2.19
C ALA A 359 -2.65 -12.09 2.83
N ILE A 360 -1.56 -12.60 3.39
CA ILE A 360 -0.67 -11.84 4.25
C ILE A 360 0.78 -12.01 3.78
N VAL A 361 1.49 -10.89 3.60
CA VAL A 361 2.93 -10.92 3.33
C VAL A 361 3.68 -11.29 4.60
N CYS A 362 4.64 -12.19 4.47
CA CYS A 362 5.38 -12.74 5.57
C CYS A 362 6.89 -12.66 5.35
N PHE A 363 7.62 -12.42 6.43
CA PHE A 363 9.06 -12.63 6.46
C PHE A 363 9.37 -14.14 6.36
N PRO A 364 10.28 -14.58 5.47
CA PRO A 364 10.51 -16.00 5.21
C PRO A 364 10.96 -16.81 6.45
N GLY A 365 11.57 -16.15 7.43
CA GLY A 365 12.03 -16.81 8.66
C GLY A 365 10.93 -17.49 9.46
N ILE A 366 9.69 -16.99 9.42
CA ILE A 366 8.57 -17.63 10.15
C ILE A 366 8.23 -19.03 9.61
N MET A 367 8.65 -19.32 8.38
CA MET A 367 8.34 -20.60 7.71
C MET A 367 9.11 -21.79 8.30
N TYR A 368 10.30 -21.56 8.93
CA TYR A 368 11.18 -22.65 9.37
C TYR A 368 11.76 -22.53 10.78
N ARG A 369 11.67 -21.34 11.43
CA ARG A 369 12.24 -21.18 12.79
C ARG A 369 11.57 -22.10 13.79
N GLY A 370 12.33 -22.52 14.80
CA GLY A 370 11.89 -23.39 15.88
C GLY A 370 11.16 -22.66 17.03
N GLY A 371 11.02 -23.34 18.18
CA GLY A 371 10.44 -22.75 19.38
C GLY A 371 8.95 -22.44 19.29
N ALA A 372 8.55 -21.26 19.75
CA ALA A 372 7.16 -20.80 19.74
C ALA A 372 6.60 -20.69 18.31
N GLU A 373 7.42 -20.20 17.36
CA GLU A 373 6.98 -20.07 15.96
C GLU A 373 6.63 -21.43 15.34
N LYS A 374 7.40 -22.50 15.65
CA LYS A 374 7.07 -23.87 15.23
C LYS A 374 5.72 -24.34 15.80
N LYS A 375 5.46 -24.08 17.10
CA LYS A 375 4.20 -24.49 17.74
C LYS A 375 2.99 -23.80 17.10
N ILE A 376 3.14 -22.53 16.74
CA ILE A 376 2.08 -21.80 16.04
C ILE A 376 1.86 -22.38 14.63
N ARG A 377 2.93 -22.68 13.86
CA ARG A 377 2.80 -23.36 12.56
C ARG A 377 2.13 -24.72 12.69
N GLN A 378 2.50 -25.49 13.72
CA GLN A 378 1.86 -26.76 14.03
C GLN A 378 0.35 -26.57 14.24
N TYR A 379 -0.05 -25.62 15.09
CA TYR A 379 -1.47 -25.29 15.30
C TYR A 379 -2.18 -24.96 13.99
N LEU A 380 -1.58 -24.13 13.14
CA LEU A 380 -2.16 -23.72 11.86
C LEU A 380 -2.34 -24.88 10.87
N ILE A 381 -1.36 -25.79 10.80
CA ILE A 381 -1.40 -26.96 9.90
C ILE A 381 -2.33 -28.03 10.43
N ASP A 382 -2.25 -28.39 11.73
CA ASP A 382 -3.07 -29.44 12.34
C ASP A 382 -4.58 -29.09 12.28
N ASN A 383 -4.92 -27.79 12.32
CA ASN A 383 -6.29 -27.30 12.15
C ASN A 383 -6.66 -26.92 10.70
N ASN A 384 -5.79 -27.21 9.74
CA ASN A 384 -6.04 -27.01 8.31
C ASN A 384 -6.35 -25.56 7.90
N PHE A 385 -5.69 -24.56 8.53
CA PHE A 385 -5.93 -23.16 8.26
C PHE A 385 -5.05 -22.57 7.15
N ILE A 386 -3.88 -23.15 6.85
CA ILE A 386 -3.01 -22.68 5.77
C ILE A 386 -3.48 -23.28 4.45
N ASP A 387 -3.90 -22.41 3.52
CA ASP A 387 -4.36 -22.81 2.19
C ASP A 387 -3.24 -22.80 1.15
N CYS A 388 -2.39 -21.78 1.18
CA CYS A 388 -1.29 -21.63 0.24
C CYS A 388 -0.10 -20.88 0.86
N ILE A 389 1.12 -21.25 0.45
CA ILE A 389 2.35 -20.50 0.69
C ILE A 389 3.00 -20.18 -0.66
N ILE A 390 3.26 -18.91 -0.91
CA ILE A 390 3.85 -18.44 -2.17
C ILE A 390 5.19 -17.76 -1.88
N GLN A 391 6.28 -18.28 -2.43
CA GLN A 391 7.58 -17.62 -2.39
C GLN A 391 7.63 -16.55 -3.46
N LEU A 392 7.88 -15.30 -3.06
CA LEU A 392 8.02 -14.17 -3.98
C LEU A 392 9.48 -13.95 -4.42
N PRO A 393 9.72 -13.24 -5.52
CA PRO A 393 11.05 -12.79 -5.90
C PRO A 393 11.70 -11.88 -4.84
N GLY A 394 13.01 -11.89 -4.73
CA GLY A 394 13.74 -10.87 -3.98
C GLY A 394 13.68 -9.49 -4.65
N ASN A 395 14.08 -8.45 -3.94
CA ASN A 395 14.12 -7.07 -4.45
C ASN A 395 12.78 -6.52 -5.01
N LEU A 396 11.64 -7.02 -4.56
CA LEU A 396 10.32 -6.44 -4.87
C LEU A 396 10.03 -5.21 -4.00
N PHE A 397 10.37 -5.27 -2.73
CA PHE A 397 10.08 -4.20 -1.77
C PHE A 397 11.20 -3.18 -1.71
N PHE A 398 10.84 -1.92 -1.53
CA PHE A 398 11.82 -0.85 -1.39
C PHE A 398 12.66 -1.02 -0.13
N GLY A 399 13.96 -0.76 -0.23
CA GLY A 399 14.88 -0.80 0.90
C GLY A 399 15.31 -2.19 1.38
N THR A 400 14.82 -3.27 0.78
CA THR A 400 15.20 -4.64 1.14
C THR A 400 15.39 -5.54 -0.08
N SER A 401 16.40 -6.42 -0.01
CA SER A 401 16.61 -7.49 -1.01
C SER A 401 15.93 -8.82 -0.63
N ILE A 402 15.22 -8.85 0.49
CA ILE A 402 14.65 -10.09 1.04
C ILE A 402 13.55 -10.61 0.10
N ALA A 403 13.61 -11.91 -0.19
CA ALA A 403 12.55 -12.63 -0.88
C ALA A 403 11.46 -12.98 0.15
N THR A 404 10.36 -12.21 0.17
CA THR A 404 9.23 -12.43 1.07
C THR A 404 8.35 -13.59 0.62
N CYS A 405 7.42 -14.00 1.46
CA CYS A 405 6.41 -15.00 1.15
C CYS A 405 5.00 -14.43 1.33
N ILE A 406 4.00 -15.00 0.66
CA ILE A 406 2.59 -14.78 0.99
C ILE A 406 2.07 -16.03 1.66
N MET A 407 1.38 -15.87 2.80
CA MET A 407 0.59 -16.91 3.44
C MET A 407 -0.89 -16.63 3.19
N VAL A 408 -1.58 -17.62 2.64
CA VAL A 408 -3.04 -17.56 2.44
C VAL A 408 -3.71 -18.46 3.49
N LEU A 409 -4.63 -17.88 4.25
CA LEU A 409 -5.39 -18.56 5.30
C LEU A 409 -6.86 -18.69 4.91
N LYS A 410 -7.46 -19.83 5.27
CA LYS A 410 -8.90 -20.10 5.19
C LYS A 410 -9.34 -20.92 6.39
N LYS A 411 -10.49 -20.61 6.98
CA LYS A 411 -11.10 -21.44 8.04
C LYS A 411 -11.86 -22.64 7.50
N SER A 412 -12.37 -22.56 6.27
CA SER A 412 -13.15 -23.63 5.63
C SER A 412 -12.47 -24.06 4.35
N LYS A 413 -11.86 -25.25 4.36
CA LYS A 413 -11.20 -25.87 3.21
C LYS A 413 -11.85 -27.22 2.90
N ALA A 414 -11.97 -27.53 1.61
CA ALA A 414 -12.53 -28.79 1.16
C ALA A 414 -11.58 -29.99 1.36
N GLU A 415 -10.27 -29.74 1.38
CA GLU A 415 -9.23 -30.76 1.47
C GLU A 415 -8.13 -30.40 2.49
N ASN A 416 -7.53 -31.45 3.10
CA ASN A 416 -6.46 -31.28 4.07
C ASN A 416 -5.08 -31.23 3.40
N LYS A 417 -4.88 -30.22 2.54
CA LYS A 417 -3.64 -30.00 1.79
C LYS A 417 -3.30 -28.51 1.76
N THR A 418 -2.04 -28.21 1.60
CA THR A 418 -1.50 -26.86 1.44
C THR A 418 -0.79 -26.76 0.08
N LEU A 419 -1.10 -25.73 -0.69
CA LEU A 419 -0.41 -25.46 -1.96
C LEU A 419 0.87 -24.67 -1.69
N PHE A 420 1.99 -25.11 -2.24
CA PHE A 420 3.27 -24.38 -2.24
C PHE A 420 3.57 -23.92 -3.65
N VAL A 421 3.88 -22.61 -3.81
CA VAL A 421 4.18 -21.99 -5.12
C VAL A 421 5.54 -21.31 -5.05
N ASP A 422 6.45 -21.68 -5.93
CA ASP A 422 7.73 -21.00 -6.11
C ASP A 422 7.62 -19.97 -7.24
N ALA A 423 7.28 -18.74 -6.89
CA ALA A 423 7.27 -17.60 -7.81
C ALA A 423 8.57 -16.79 -7.77
N SER A 424 9.65 -17.30 -7.20
CA SER A 424 10.92 -16.59 -7.02
C SER A 424 11.56 -16.13 -8.33
N LYS A 425 11.21 -16.76 -9.46
CA LYS A 425 11.68 -16.42 -10.81
C LYS A 425 10.68 -15.61 -11.64
N GLU A 426 9.49 -15.33 -11.09
CA GLU A 426 8.40 -14.63 -11.76
C GLU A 426 8.54 -13.11 -11.61
N PHE A 427 9.42 -12.49 -12.38
CA PHE A 427 9.62 -11.03 -12.34
C PHE A 427 10.27 -10.50 -13.62
N VAL A 428 10.18 -9.19 -13.80
CA VAL A 428 11.03 -8.42 -14.70
C VAL A 428 11.91 -7.50 -13.88
N LYS A 429 13.13 -7.27 -14.36
CA LYS A 429 14.06 -6.35 -13.69
C LYS A 429 13.82 -4.92 -14.19
N VAL A 430 13.53 -4.01 -13.25
CA VAL A 430 13.32 -2.59 -13.54
C VAL A 430 14.36 -1.80 -12.73
N THR A 431 15.39 -1.31 -13.39
CA THR A 431 16.52 -0.62 -12.75
C THR A 431 17.14 -1.42 -11.60
N ASN A 432 16.96 -1.01 -10.35
CA ASN A 432 17.52 -1.68 -9.17
C ASN A 432 16.55 -2.67 -8.50
N ASN A 433 15.27 -2.65 -8.85
CA ASN A 433 14.23 -3.48 -8.24
C ASN A 433 13.69 -4.50 -9.24
N ASN A 434 13.12 -5.58 -8.72
CA ASN A 434 12.30 -6.50 -9.48
C ASN A 434 10.84 -6.05 -9.42
N LYS A 435 10.05 -6.40 -10.43
CA LYS A 435 8.63 -6.09 -10.50
C LYS A 435 7.85 -7.29 -11.02
N LEU A 436 6.68 -7.57 -10.44
CA LEU A 436 5.73 -8.52 -11.01
C LEU A 436 5.00 -7.87 -12.18
N THR A 437 4.89 -8.59 -13.29
CA THR A 437 4.02 -8.19 -14.40
C THR A 437 2.62 -8.76 -14.21
N GLU A 438 1.66 -8.27 -15.00
CA GLU A 438 0.30 -8.85 -15.04
C GLU A 438 0.33 -10.35 -15.36
N ASP A 439 1.18 -10.79 -16.29
CA ASP A 439 1.34 -12.21 -16.64
C ASP A 439 1.89 -13.03 -15.47
N ASN A 440 2.84 -12.49 -14.68
CA ASN A 440 3.35 -13.15 -13.49
C ASN A 440 2.24 -13.31 -12.44
N ILE A 441 1.47 -12.25 -12.19
CA ILE A 441 0.34 -12.27 -11.25
C ILE A 441 -0.71 -13.28 -11.72
N ALA A 442 -1.10 -13.23 -12.99
CA ALA A 442 -2.08 -14.15 -13.57
C ALA A 442 -1.65 -15.62 -13.45
N LYS A 443 -0.36 -15.92 -13.70
CA LYS A 443 0.21 -17.26 -13.56
C LYS A 443 0.13 -17.79 -12.13
N ILE A 444 0.48 -16.94 -11.15
CA ILE A 444 0.43 -17.28 -9.72
C ILE A 444 -1.03 -17.54 -9.30
N VAL A 445 -1.94 -16.61 -9.64
CA VAL A 445 -3.38 -16.73 -9.31
C VAL A 445 -4.00 -17.94 -9.97
N ALA A 446 -3.69 -18.23 -11.25
CA ALA A 446 -4.16 -19.42 -11.95
C ALA A 446 -3.74 -20.70 -11.23
N SER A 447 -2.47 -20.81 -10.79
CA SER A 447 -2.01 -21.99 -10.05
C SER A 447 -2.68 -22.11 -8.67
N PHE A 448 -2.99 -21.00 -8.02
CA PHE A 448 -3.78 -20.99 -6.78
C PHE A 448 -5.21 -21.49 -6.99
N VAL A 449 -5.83 -21.16 -8.13
CA VAL A 449 -7.19 -21.62 -8.49
C VAL A 449 -7.20 -23.09 -8.94
N ASP A 450 -6.25 -23.47 -9.82
CA ASP A 450 -6.18 -24.82 -10.41
C ASP A 450 -5.85 -25.88 -9.36
N ARG A 451 -5.00 -25.55 -8.38
CA ARG A 451 -4.50 -26.44 -7.32
C ARG A 451 -3.89 -27.74 -7.86
N GLU A 452 -3.21 -27.67 -8.98
CA GLU A 452 -2.53 -28.78 -9.64
C GLU A 452 -1.02 -28.66 -9.50
N ASP A 453 -0.34 -29.81 -9.37
CA ASP A 453 1.12 -29.85 -9.37
C ASP A 453 1.67 -29.41 -10.73
N LYS A 454 2.68 -28.53 -10.70
CA LYS A 454 3.42 -28.07 -11.88
C LYS A 454 4.92 -28.14 -11.57
N ASP A 455 5.65 -28.90 -12.36
CA ASP A 455 7.09 -29.09 -12.16
C ASP A 455 7.81 -27.76 -12.00
N TYR A 456 8.69 -27.70 -11.00
CA TYR A 456 9.51 -26.54 -10.66
C TYR A 456 8.76 -25.25 -10.31
N PHE A 457 7.41 -25.32 -10.19
CA PHE A 457 6.60 -24.14 -9.93
C PHE A 457 5.67 -24.28 -8.73
N CYS A 458 4.85 -25.33 -8.67
CA CYS A 458 3.95 -25.52 -7.52
C CYS A 458 3.67 -26.99 -7.21
N ARG A 459 3.39 -27.26 -5.92
CA ARG A 459 3.05 -28.58 -5.41
C ARG A 459 1.95 -28.50 -4.36
N LEU A 460 0.95 -29.38 -4.48
CA LEU A 460 -0.13 -29.53 -3.51
C LEU A 460 0.24 -30.63 -2.51
N VAL A 461 0.58 -30.26 -1.28
CA VAL A 461 1.17 -31.13 -0.26
C VAL A 461 0.14 -31.47 0.81
N PRO A 462 -0.09 -32.77 1.13
CA PRO A 462 -0.90 -33.18 2.29
C PRO A 462 -0.33 -32.63 3.60
N ASN A 463 -1.18 -32.17 4.52
CA ASN A 463 -0.74 -31.61 5.80
C ASN A 463 0.02 -32.65 6.66
N ASP A 464 -0.28 -33.94 6.52
CA ASP A 464 0.47 -35.03 7.19
C ASP A 464 1.93 -35.08 6.72
N GLU A 465 2.20 -34.82 5.44
CA GLU A 465 3.56 -34.73 4.91
C GLU A 465 4.29 -33.54 5.53
N ILE A 466 3.62 -32.39 5.67
CA ILE A 466 4.18 -31.19 6.30
C ILE A 466 4.55 -31.47 7.77
N ALA A 467 3.70 -32.22 8.49
CA ALA A 467 4.00 -32.64 9.85
C ALA A 467 5.27 -33.50 9.95
N THR A 468 5.51 -34.40 8.98
CA THR A 468 6.74 -35.21 8.92
C THR A 468 8.00 -34.39 8.62
N GLN A 469 7.84 -33.19 8.02
CA GLN A 469 8.92 -32.23 7.76
C GLN A 469 9.05 -31.19 8.89
N ASP A 470 8.67 -31.55 10.10
CA ASP A 470 8.80 -30.71 11.30
C ASP A 470 8.04 -29.39 11.20
N TYR A 471 6.90 -29.39 10.49
CA TYR A 471 6.09 -28.20 10.20
C TYR A 471 6.88 -27.06 9.51
N ASN A 472 7.88 -27.43 8.72
CA ASN A 472 8.59 -26.50 7.87
C ASN A 472 7.68 -26.09 6.70
N LEU A 473 7.50 -24.77 6.50
CA LEU A 473 6.67 -24.19 5.45
C LEU A 473 7.50 -23.49 4.34
N SER A 474 8.81 -23.71 4.31
CA SER A 474 9.65 -23.18 3.23
C SER A 474 9.27 -23.83 1.91
N VAL A 475 8.97 -23.04 0.91
CA VAL A 475 8.54 -23.53 -0.43
C VAL A 475 9.58 -24.45 -1.03
N SER A 476 10.87 -24.14 -0.88
CA SER A 476 11.99 -24.96 -1.38
C SER A 476 12.09 -26.37 -0.76
N THR A 477 11.34 -26.65 0.32
CA THR A 477 11.24 -28.00 0.90
C THR A 477 10.35 -28.90 0.05
N TYR A 478 9.38 -28.35 -0.67
CA TYR A 478 8.33 -29.08 -1.39
C TYR A 478 8.37 -28.89 -2.89
N VAL A 479 8.85 -27.76 -3.38
CA VAL A 479 8.99 -27.46 -4.80
C VAL A 479 10.46 -27.51 -5.18
N GLU A 480 10.82 -28.47 -6.02
CA GLU A 480 12.18 -28.58 -6.53
C GLU A 480 12.51 -27.41 -7.47
N GLN A 481 13.75 -26.96 -7.45
CA GLN A 481 14.22 -25.98 -8.41
C GLN A 481 14.79 -26.68 -9.64
N GLU A 482 14.48 -26.14 -10.82
CA GLU A 482 15.07 -26.58 -12.06
C GLU A 482 16.60 -26.44 -12.01
N ASP A 483 17.31 -27.53 -12.23
CA ASP A 483 18.77 -27.51 -12.34
C ASP A 483 19.20 -26.91 -13.67
N THR A 484 19.40 -25.58 -13.66
CA THR A 484 19.86 -24.83 -14.84
C THR A 484 21.37 -24.83 -15.00
N ARG A 485 22.12 -25.61 -14.23
CA ARG A 485 23.58 -25.71 -14.38
C ARG A 485 23.88 -26.33 -15.74
N GLU A 486 24.67 -25.61 -16.53
CA GLU A 486 25.22 -26.18 -17.76
C GLU A 486 25.97 -27.48 -17.44
N VAL A 487 25.57 -28.56 -18.10
CA VAL A 487 26.34 -29.82 -18.06
C VAL A 487 27.62 -29.57 -18.85
N ILE A 488 28.63 -29.11 -18.15
CA ILE A 488 29.95 -28.86 -18.76
C ILE A 488 30.53 -30.21 -19.16
N ASN A 489 30.64 -30.44 -20.45
CA ASN A 489 31.40 -31.57 -20.99
C ASN A 489 32.89 -31.28 -20.82
N ILE A 490 33.47 -31.80 -19.71
CA ILE A 490 34.88 -31.58 -19.36
C ILE A 490 35.82 -31.99 -20.51
N THR A 491 35.43 -32.98 -21.30
CA THR A 491 36.24 -33.44 -22.44
C THR A 491 36.30 -32.41 -23.58
N GLU A 492 35.14 -31.81 -23.91
CA GLU A 492 35.04 -30.73 -24.90
C GLU A 492 35.73 -29.46 -24.42
N LEU A 493 35.52 -29.07 -23.18
CA LEU A 493 36.16 -27.91 -22.57
C LEU A 493 37.67 -28.05 -22.57
N ASN A 494 38.19 -29.22 -22.20
CA ASN A 494 39.63 -29.50 -22.22
C ASN A 494 40.19 -29.49 -23.64
N ALA A 495 39.45 -29.94 -24.66
CA ALA A 495 39.85 -29.86 -26.06
C ALA A 495 39.90 -28.40 -26.54
N GLU A 496 38.93 -27.58 -26.12
CA GLU A 496 38.91 -26.17 -26.42
C GLU A 496 40.05 -25.39 -25.76
N ILE A 497 40.32 -25.65 -24.48
CA ILE A 497 41.46 -25.08 -23.75
C ILE A 497 42.77 -25.41 -24.47
N LYS A 498 42.98 -26.68 -24.87
CA LYS A 498 44.17 -27.07 -25.63
C LYS A 498 44.31 -26.30 -26.94
N ARG A 499 43.20 -26.08 -27.67
CA ARG A 499 43.19 -25.31 -28.91
C ARG A 499 43.55 -23.84 -28.69
N ILE A 500 42.98 -23.23 -27.62
CA ILE A 500 43.29 -21.85 -27.26
C ILE A 500 44.75 -21.68 -26.88
N VAL A 501 45.29 -22.56 -26.03
CA VAL A 501 46.69 -22.53 -25.61
C VAL A 501 47.66 -22.72 -26.81
N ALA A 502 47.32 -23.61 -27.72
CA ALA A 502 48.12 -23.77 -28.95
C ALA A 502 48.12 -22.51 -29.82
N ARG A 503 46.97 -21.84 -29.94
CA ARG A 503 46.87 -20.57 -30.69
C ARG A 503 47.60 -19.42 -30.00
N GLU A 504 47.55 -19.36 -28.66
CA GLU A 504 48.32 -18.40 -27.87
C GLU A 504 49.81 -18.56 -28.08
N GLN A 505 50.32 -19.80 -28.15
CA GLN A 505 51.74 -20.05 -28.40
C GLN A 505 52.17 -19.57 -29.80
N VAL A 506 51.35 -19.82 -30.83
CA VAL A 506 51.63 -19.33 -32.20
C VAL A 506 51.68 -17.79 -32.22
N LEU A 507 50.77 -17.11 -31.54
CA LEU A 507 50.79 -15.64 -31.47
C LEU A 507 52.00 -15.10 -30.70
N ARG A 508 52.42 -15.78 -29.64
CA ARG A 508 53.69 -15.43 -28.93
C ARG A 508 54.90 -15.56 -29.83
N ASP A 509 55.01 -16.68 -30.56
CA ASP A 509 56.11 -16.93 -31.48
C ASP A 509 56.13 -15.88 -32.63
N GLU A 510 54.98 -15.40 -33.09
CA GLU A 510 54.87 -14.32 -34.06
C GLU A 510 55.33 -12.97 -33.49
N ILE A 511 54.93 -12.66 -32.24
CA ILE A 511 55.39 -11.44 -31.54
C ILE A 511 56.90 -11.47 -31.33
N ASP A 512 57.47 -12.60 -30.90
CA ASP A 512 58.92 -12.73 -30.71
C ASP A 512 59.70 -12.54 -32.02
N LYS A 513 59.17 -12.98 -33.17
CA LYS A 513 59.75 -12.71 -34.49
C LYS A 513 59.73 -11.21 -34.83
N ILE A 514 58.59 -10.53 -34.55
CA ILE A 514 58.50 -9.09 -34.80
C ILE A 514 59.47 -8.31 -33.91
N ILE A 515 59.60 -8.69 -32.64
CA ILE A 515 60.54 -8.07 -31.70
C ILE A 515 61.99 -8.27 -32.22
N ALA A 516 62.32 -9.48 -32.63
CA ALA A 516 63.68 -9.75 -33.20
C ALA A 516 63.99 -8.98 -34.47
N GLU A 517 62.97 -8.64 -35.29
CA GLU A 517 63.12 -7.76 -36.46
C GLU A 517 63.29 -6.27 -36.09
N ILE A 518 62.75 -5.84 -34.97
CA ILE A 518 62.86 -4.44 -34.49
C ILE A 518 64.17 -4.22 -33.73
N GLU A 519 64.77 -5.25 -33.16
CA GLU A 519 66.02 -5.20 -32.38
C GLU A 519 67.26 -5.32 -33.29
N GLN A 520 67.09 -5.62 -34.61
CA GLN A 520 68.14 -5.55 -35.61
C GLN A 520 68.19 -4.18 -36.26
#